data_08fa6c82d8cb0f49f15eb03112ef3266
#
_entry.id   08fa6c82d8cb0f49f15eb03112ef3266
#
_cell.length_a   1.000
_cell.length_b   1.000
_cell.length_c   1.000
_cell.angle_alpha   90.00
_cell.angle_beta   90.00
_cell.angle_gamma   90.00
#
_symmetry.space_group_name_H-M   'P 1'
#
loop_
_entity.id
_entity.type
_entity.pdbx_description
1 polymer ?
#
loop_
_entity_poly.entity_id
_entity_poly.type
_entity_poly.pdbx_seq_one_letter_code
_entity_poly.pdbx_strand_id
1 'polypeptide(L)'
;MNLRDLVYVVAVADHLNFTRASRTVNVSQPALSNQIKKLEAELGTDIFERGKNEVRLTEFGAQVVSAARQINLLVDRIGDIAQQYRDVQAMPLRLGLTPTLAAYLSRYFSDMMAELFPRMRLIIVEELPVELAQMVERQALDVALIARKSHVMIYGEPEKRVMDFTPFWLEPLFLGVREGHPLTEHRELPARNVPEELLIRFSVSFGYDLESDLPTPSSDSAETVGIDVRSARFETVCRHVAQSDACTIINAIAAMQFKRDNLGLAFIPFSDAGNLRELGAITRPEYSRFAVVEAMQRYIQAAPPPGTLPFASREQARASAIAMALE
;
A
#
# COMPACT_ATOMS: atom_id res chain seq x y z
N MET A 1 -18.71 -22.36 23.15
CA MET A 1 -17.63 -21.55 22.52
C MET A 1 -17.60 -20.16 23.16
N ASN A 2 -16.42 -19.60 23.49
CA ASN A 2 -16.22 -18.25 24.05
C ASN A 2 -14.98 -17.58 23.41
N LEU A 3 -14.79 -16.29 23.67
CA LEU A 3 -13.70 -15.51 23.05
C LEU A 3 -12.30 -16.06 23.39
N ARG A 4 -12.12 -16.62 24.60
CA ARG A 4 -10.84 -17.23 24.99
C ARG A 4 -10.50 -18.47 24.15
N ASP A 5 -11.52 -19.23 23.74
CA ASP A 5 -11.34 -20.39 22.86
C ASP A 5 -10.75 -19.97 21.51
N LEU A 6 -11.20 -18.83 20.97
CA LEU A 6 -10.71 -18.27 19.71
C LEU A 6 -9.26 -17.78 19.81
N VAL A 7 -8.89 -17.16 20.94
CA VAL A 7 -7.49 -16.80 21.22
C VAL A 7 -6.60 -18.04 21.25
N TYR A 8 -7.07 -19.12 21.87
CA TYR A 8 -6.34 -20.38 21.98
C TYR A 8 -6.15 -21.05 20.61
N VAL A 9 -7.20 -21.08 19.79
CA VAL A 9 -7.14 -21.61 18.42
C VAL A 9 -6.09 -20.86 17.60
N VAL A 10 -6.11 -19.53 17.62
CA VAL A 10 -5.14 -18.70 16.87
C VAL A 10 -3.73 -18.96 17.38
N ALA A 11 -3.50 -19.00 18.69
CA ALA A 11 -2.17 -19.26 19.26
C ALA A 11 -1.61 -20.64 18.84
N VAL A 12 -2.44 -21.69 18.83
CA VAL A 12 -2.01 -23.02 18.36
C VAL A 12 -1.71 -23.00 16.86
N ALA A 13 -2.50 -22.28 16.06
CA ALA A 13 -2.28 -22.15 14.61
C ALA A 13 -0.98 -21.41 14.29
N ASP A 14 -0.65 -20.35 15.04
CA ASP A 14 0.56 -19.54 14.82
C ASP A 14 1.84 -20.32 15.14
N HIS A 15 1.78 -21.20 16.15
CA HIS A 15 2.96 -21.94 16.60
C HIS A 15 3.03 -23.38 16.06
N LEU A 16 1.92 -23.93 15.57
CA LEU A 16 1.76 -25.35 15.22
C LEU A 16 2.34 -26.29 16.31
N ASN A 17 2.26 -25.83 17.57
CA ASN A 17 2.84 -26.51 18.74
C ASN A 17 2.10 -26.09 20.02
N PHE A 18 1.44 -27.04 20.67
CA PHE A 18 0.65 -26.77 21.89
C PHE A 18 1.50 -26.25 23.05
N THR A 19 2.76 -26.71 23.20
CA THR A 19 3.64 -26.24 24.27
C THR A 19 4.08 -24.79 24.08
N ARG A 20 4.41 -24.40 22.84
CA ARG A 20 4.75 -23.01 22.55
C ARG A 20 3.51 -22.12 22.68
N ALA A 21 2.38 -22.51 22.08
CA ALA A 21 1.12 -21.79 22.18
C ALA A 21 0.68 -21.56 23.62
N SER A 22 0.79 -22.59 24.51
CA SER A 22 0.38 -22.48 25.91
C SER A 22 1.17 -21.39 26.66
N ARG A 23 2.45 -21.23 26.34
CA ARG A 23 3.30 -20.17 26.92
C ARG A 23 2.84 -18.77 26.45
N THR A 24 2.50 -18.64 25.17
CA THR A 24 2.02 -17.36 24.60
C THR A 24 0.72 -16.90 25.26
N VAL A 25 -0.19 -17.85 25.55
CA VAL A 25 -1.50 -17.52 26.17
C VAL A 25 -1.51 -17.70 27.70
N ASN A 26 -0.35 -17.89 28.33
CA ASN A 26 -0.15 -17.97 29.77
C ASN A 26 -1.03 -19.04 30.46
N VAL A 27 -1.11 -20.27 29.90
CA VAL A 27 -1.80 -21.42 30.49
C VAL A 27 -0.93 -22.66 30.44
N SER A 28 -1.31 -23.70 31.20
CA SER A 28 -0.64 -24.99 31.05
C SER A 28 -0.99 -25.69 29.75
N GLN A 29 -0.04 -26.41 29.15
CA GLN A 29 -0.29 -27.18 27.93
C GLN A 29 -1.47 -28.16 28.03
N PRO A 30 -1.68 -28.92 29.14
CA PRO A 30 -2.87 -29.76 29.30
C PRO A 30 -4.17 -28.94 29.28
N ALA A 31 -4.19 -27.79 29.94
CA ALA A 31 -5.39 -26.92 29.95
C ALA A 31 -5.72 -26.40 28.53
N LEU A 32 -4.73 -25.91 27.77
CA LEU A 32 -4.90 -25.49 26.39
C LEU A 32 -5.43 -26.63 25.51
N SER A 33 -4.78 -27.81 25.59
CA SER A 33 -5.17 -28.99 24.81
C SER A 33 -6.59 -29.44 25.10
N ASN A 34 -7.00 -29.45 26.38
CA ASN A 34 -8.35 -29.83 26.77
C ASN A 34 -9.40 -28.82 26.29
N GLN A 35 -9.08 -27.54 26.34
CA GLN A 35 -10.00 -26.50 25.89
C GLN A 35 -10.21 -26.57 24.36
N ILE A 36 -9.15 -26.80 23.58
CA ILE A 36 -9.26 -27.02 22.14
C ILE A 36 -10.09 -28.27 21.83
N LYS A 37 -9.85 -29.40 22.52
CA LYS A 37 -10.66 -30.61 22.33
C LYS A 37 -12.14 -30.38 22.64
N LYS A 38 -12.43 -29.59 23.70
CA LYS A 38 -13.81 -29.25 24.04
C LYS A 38 -14.46 -28.42 22.95
N LEU A 39 -13.74 -27.47 22.36
CA LEU A 39 -14.21 -26.66 21.24
C LEU A 39 -14.43 -27.52 19.99
N GLU A 40 -13.50 -28.42 19.64
CA GLU A 40 -13.62 -29.36 18.52
C GLU A 40 -14.86 -30.26 18.70
N ALA A 41 -15.07 -30.76 19.91
CA ALA A 41 -16.28 -31.56 20.23
C ALA A 41 -17.57 -30.76 20.12
N GLU A 42 -17.58 -29.49 20.52
CA GLU A 42 -18.72 -28.58 20.37
C GLU A 42 -19.03 -28.26 18.89
N LEU A 43 -17.99 -28.11 18.08
CA LEU A 43 -18.12 -27.84 16.63
C LEU A 43 -18.36 -29.11 15.80
N GLY A 44 -18.14 -30.30 16.41
CA GLY A 44 -18.36 -31.59 15.75
C GLY A 44 -17.28 -31.96 14.73
N THR A 45 -16.17 -31.20 14.65
CA THR A 45 -15.10 -31.41 13.67
C THR A 45 -13.76 -30.95 14.23
N ASP A 46 -12.69 -31.68 13.92
CA ASP A 46 -11.35 -31.36 14.38
C ASP A 46 -10.79 -30.13 13.65
N ILE A 47 -10.24 -29.19 14.42
CA ILE A 47 -9.54 -27.99 13.91
C ILE A 47 -8.08 -28.35 13.61
N PHE A 48 -7.47 -29.22 14.43
CA PHE A 48 -6.08 -29.63 14.31
C PHE A 48 -5.91 -31.13 14.16
N GLU A 49 -5.11 -31.54 13.18
CA GLU A 49 -4.59 -32.89 13.09
C GLU A 49 -3.38 -33.03 14.02
N ARG A 50 -3.39 -34.09 14.86
CA ARG A 50 -2.34 -34.36 15.86
C ARG A 50 -1.55 -35.59 15.43
N GLY A 51 -0.39 -35.38 14.80
CA GLY A 51 0.57 -36.45 14.52
C GLY A 51 1.50 -36.71 15.74
N LYS A 52 2.35 -37.77 15.65
CA LYS A 52 3.29 -38.13 16.73
C LYS A 52 4.25 -37.00 17.11
N ASN A 53 4.62 -36.11 16.17
CA ASN A 53 5.55 -35.00 16.40
C ASN A 53 5.11 -33.70 15.72
N GLU A 54 3.91 -33.61 15.17
CA GLU A 54 3.48 -32.50 14.32
C GLU A 54 2.01 -32.16 14.57
N VAL A 55 1.70 -30.90 14.56
CA VAL A 55 0.36 -30.33 14.58
C VAL A 55 0.12 -29.65 13.26
N ARG A 56 -0.96 -29.98 12.56
CA ARG A 56 -1.36 -29.35 11.30
C ARG A 56 -2.79 -28.84 11.40
N LEU A 57 -3.11 -27.83 10.61
CA LEU A 57 -4.50 -27.39 10.46
C LEU A 57 -5.24 -28.31 9.49
N THR A 58 -6.48 -28.67 9.83
CA THR A 58 -7.43 -29.22 8.86
C THR A 58 -7.93 -28.12 7.92
N GLU A 59 -8.56 -28.45 6.81
CA GLU A 59 -9.21 -27.48 5.92
C GLU A 59 -10.29 -26.70 6.69
N PHE A 60 -11.10 -27.38 7.50
CA PHE A 60 -12.07 -26.75 8.41
C PHE A 60 -11.35 -25.85 9.42
N GLY A 61 -10.24 -26.32 9.99
CA GLY A 61 -9.42 -25.55 10.94
C GLY A 61 -8.90 -24.25 10.36
N ALA A 62 -8.47 -24.25 9.09
CA ALA A 62 -8.02 -23.03 8.42
C ALA A 62 -9.13 -21.96 8.33
N GLN A 63 -10.38 -22.37 8.04
CA GLN A 63 -11.53 -21.47 8.01
C GLN A 63 -11.87 -20.95 9.42
N VAL A 64 -11.87 -21.83 10.43
CA VAL A 64 -12.10 -21.45 11.83
C VAL A 64 -11.04 -20.47 12.33
N VAL A 65 -9.75 -20.72 12.05
CA VAL A 65 -8.65 -19.82 12.41
C VAL A 65 -8.81 -18.45 11.75
N SER A 66 -9.18 -18.41 10.47
CA SER A 66 -9.44 -17.15 9.76
C SER A 66 -10.56 -16.35 10.43
N ALA A 67 -11.69 -16.98 10.74
CA ALA A 67 -12.80 -16.35 11.44
C ALA A 67 -12.41 -15.91 12.86
N ALA A 68 -11.68 -16.76 13.60
CA ALA A 68 -11.21 -16.46 14.96
C ALA A 68 -10.29 -15.23 14.99
N ARG A 69 -9.40 -15.08 14.03
CA ARG A 69 -8.54 -13.88 13.89
C ARG A 69 -9.38 -12.62 13.71
N GLN A 70 -10.40 -12.66 12.85
CA GLN A 70 -11.29 -11.53 12.63
C GLN A 70 -12.06 -11.14 13.90
N ILE A 71 -12.58 -12.12 14.64
CA ILE A 71 -13.29 -11.86 15.91
C ILE A 71 -12.34 -11.26 16.96
N ASN A 72 -11.13 -11.80 17.10
CA ASN A 72 -10.15 -11.25 18.04
C ASN A 72 -9.80 -9.79 17.72
N LEU A 73 -9.62 -9.45 16.43
CA LEU A 73 -9.43 -8.07 15.98
C LEU A 73 -10.61 -7.15 16.34
N LEU A 74 -11.85 -7.65 16.23
CA LEU A 74 -13.03 -6.88 16.63
C LEU A 74 -13.11 -6.65 18.15
N VAL A 75 -12.68 -7.63 18.95
CA VAL A 75 -12.61 -7.49 20.42
C VAL A 75 -11.58 -6.46 20.82
N ASP A 76 -10.38 -6.51 20.22
CA ASP A 76 -9.32 -5.50 20.46
C ASP A 76 -9.83 -4.10 20.08
N ARG A 77 -10.62 -3.99 19.00
CA ARG A 77 -11.24 -2.72 18.59
C ARG A 77 -12.19 -2.13 19.63
N ILE A 78 -12.92 -2.95 20.38
CA ILE A 78 -13.78 -2.44 21.46
C ILE A 78 -12.93 -1.72 22.52
N GLY A 79 -11.76 -2.29 22.85
CA GLY A 79 -10.77 -1.65 23.72
C GLY A 79 -10.27 -0.31 23.13
N ASP A 80 -9.94 -0.32 21.84
CA ASP A 80 -9.48 0.86 21.10
C ASP A 80 -10.54 1.97 21.10
N ILE A 81 -11.81 1.65 20.83
CA ILE A 81 -12.93 2.61 20.88
C ILE A 81 -13.02 3.24 22.27
N ALA A 82 -12.98 2.45 23.33
CA ALA A 82 -13.05 2.95 24.68
C ALA A 82 -11.88 3.90 25.01
N GLN A 83 -10.69 3.63 24.48
CA GLN A 83 -9.51 4.45 24.66
C GLN A 83 -9.53 5.73 23.80
N GLN A 84 -10.07 5.66 22.57
CA GLN A 84 -10.29 6.81 21.69
C GLN A 84 -11.25 7.84 22.28
N TYR A 85 -12.29 7.40 22.99
CA TYR A 85 -13.19 8.30 23.72
C TYR A 85 -12.47 9.07 24.85
N ARG A 86 -11.34 8.55 25.34
CA ARG A 86 -10.54 9.22 26.39
C ARG A 86 -9.46 10.11 25.81
N ASP A 87 -8.78 9.68 24.75
CA ASP A 87 -7.71 10.45 24.10
C ASP A 87 -7.38 9.88 22.71
N VAL A 88 -7.73 10.62 21.67
CA VAL A 88 -7.47 10.24 20.26
C VAL A 88 -5.98 10.00 19.99
N GLN A 89 -5.09 10.67 20.74
CA GLN A 89 -3.63 10.56 20.56
C GLN A 89 -3.00 9.40 21.34
N ALA A 90 -3.72 8.75 22.25
CA ALA A 90 -3.17 7.64 23.04
C ALA A 90 -2.91 6.36 22.24
N MET A 91 -3.57 6.22 21.09
CA MET A 91 -3.45 5.07 20.22
C MET A 91 -2.50 5.34 19.05
N PRO A 92 -1.67 4.37 18.64
CA PRO A 92 -0.88 4.52 17.44
C PRO A 92 -1.75 4.67 16.20
N LEU A 93 -1.27 5.39 15.21
CA LEU A 93 -1.79 5.38 13.84
C LEU A 93 -0.96 4.39 13.01
N ARG A 94 -1.61 3.35 12.48
CA ARG A 94 -0.99 2.40 11.55
C ARG A 94 -1.28 2.85 10.12
N LEU A 95 -0.28 3.41 9.48
CA LEU A 95 -0.35 4.00 8.13
C LEU A 95 0.31 3.08 7.11
N GLY A 96 -0.47 2.58 6.16
CA GLY A 96 0.04 1.84 5.00
C GLY A 96 0.50 2.79 3.89
N LEU A 97 1.67 2.55 3.33
CA LEU A 97 2.21 3.29 2.20
C LEU A 97 2.67 2.31 1.12
N THR A 98 2.40 2.64 -0.14
CA THR A 98 3.00 1.89 -1.25
C THR A 98 4.50 2.13 -1.31
N PRO A 99 5.31 1.22 -1.90
CA PRO A 99 6.77 1.38 -1.98
C PRO A 99 7.20 2.73 -2.56
N THR A 100 6.49 3.22 -3.60
CA THR A 100 6.77 4.53 -4.22
C THR A 100 6.43 5.73 -3.32
N LEU A 101 5.72 5.53 -2.23
CA LEU A 101 5.42 6.56 -1.22
C LEU A 101 6.30 6.38 0.02
N ALA A 102 6.45 5.15 0.51
CA ALA A 102 7.20 4.86 1.73
C ALA A 102 8.66 5.30 1.63
N ALA A 103 9.31 4.98 0.50
CA ALA A 103 10.72 5.31 0.26
C ALA A 103 11.01 6.82 0.35
N TYR A 104 10.06 7.67 -0.06
CA TYR A 104 10.31 9.12 -0.21
C TYR A 104 9.53 9.99 0.75
N LEU A 105 8.39 9.51 1.30
CA LEU A 105 7.49 10.31 2.12
C LEU A 105 7.38 9.87 3.58
N SER A 106 8.07 8.81 4.01
CA SER A 106 8.03 8.37 5.42
C SER A 106 8.41 9.49 6.38
N ARG A 107 9.43 10.29 6.05
CA ARG A 107 9.85 11.46 6.84
C ARG A 107 8.78 12.55 6.85
N TYR A 108 8.20 12.87 5.68
CA TYR A 108 7.13 13.87 5.57
C TYR A 108 5.94 13.51 6.46
N PHE A 109 5.49 12.25 6.44
CA PHE A 109 4.39 11.78 7.30
C PHE A 109 4.77 11.79 8.78
N SER A 110 6.01 11.46 9.11
CA SER A 110 6.51 11.51 10.49
C SER A 110 6.47 12.95 11.03
N ASP A 111 6.96 13.91 10.26
CA ASP A 111 7.00 15.32 10.66
C ASP A 111 5.58 15.91 10.76
N MET A 112 4.72 15.64 9.77
CA MET A 112 3.30 16.02 9.80
C MET A 112 2.58 15.48 11.05
N MET A 113 2.77 14.20 11.36
CA MET A 113 2.11 13.59 12.51
C MET A 113 2.65 14.11 13.83
N ALA A 114 3.94 14.43 13.93
CA ALA A 114 4.55 15.04 15.11
C ALA A 114 3.99 16.46 15.35
N GLU A 115 3.66 17.21 14.29
CA GLU A 115 3.04 18.52 14.39
C GLU A 115 1.55 18.44 14.75
N LEU A 116 0.80 17.60 14.04
CA LEU A 116 -0.65 17.49 14.24
C LEU A 116 -1.03 16.76 15.53
N PHE A 117 -0.28 15.71 15.88
CA PHE A 117 -0.60 14.79 16.97
C PHE A 117 0.66 14.37 17.73
N PRO A 118 1.31 15.27 18.51
CA PRO A 118 2.64 15.05 19.08
C PRO A 118 2.75 13.85 20.05
N ARG A 119 1.63 13.36 20.59
CA ARG A 119 1.59 12.18 21.47
C ARG A 119 1.19 10.90 20.76
N MET A 120 0.81 10.99 19.46
CA MET A 120 0.39 9.83 18.68
C MET A 120 1.60 9.14 18.07
N ARG A 121 1.78 7.86 18.36
CA ARG A 121 2.81 7.05 17.71
C ARG A 121 2.39 6.72 16.27
N LEU A 122 3.21 7.07 15.29
CA LEU A 122 3.03 6.65 13.91
C LEU A 122 3.75 5.31 13.66
N ILE A 123 3.05 4.35 13.04
CA ILE A 123 3.60 3.08 12.56
C ILE A 123 3.36 3.06 11.06
N ILE A 124 4.46 3.04 10.28
CA ILE A 124 4.40 2.95 8.81
C ILE A 124 4.62 1.51 8.40
N VAL A 125 3.77 1.01 7.50
CA VAL A 125 3.87 -0.31 6.89
C VAL A 125 3.94 -0.13 5.38
N GLU A 126 4.94 -0.75 4.75
CA GLU A 126 5.13 -0.72 3.30
C GLU A 126 4.66 -2.04 2.69
N GLU A 127 3.68 -1.96 1.78
CA GLU A 127 3.17 -3.10 1.02
C GLU A 127 2.55 -2.65 -0.31
N LEU A 128 2.21 -3.61 -1.18
CA LEU A 128 1.53 -3.33 -2.43
C LEU A 128 0.07 -2.90 -2.19
N PRO A 129 -0.57 -2.18 -3.13
CA PRO A 129 -1.92 -1.63 -2.94
C PRO A 129 -2.98 -2.68 -2.53
N VAL A 130 -2.93 -3.89 -3.10
CA VAL A 130 -3.89 -4.97 -2.80
C VAL A 130 -3.71 -5.47 -1.36
N GLU A 131 -2.47 -5.68 -0.93
CA GLU A 131 -2.13 -6.09 0.44
C GLU A 131 -2.51 -5.01 1.45
N LEU A 132 -2.21 -3.74 1.14
CA LEU A 132 -2.61 -2.59 1.98
C LEU A 132 -4.13 -2.53 2.14
N ALA A 133 -4.88 -2.69 1.05
CA ALA A 133 -6.33 -2.72 1.07
C ALA A 133 -6.87 -3.82 1.98
N GLN A 134 -6.37 -5.06 1.83
CA GLN A 134 -6.73 -6.18 2.68
C GLN A 134 -6.35 -5.95 4.16
N MET A 135 -5.22 -5.29 4.43
CA MET A 135 -4.81 -4.96 5.80
C MET A 135 -5.74 -3.92 6.44
N VAL A 136 -6.23 -2.94 5.67
CA VAL A 136 -7.24 -1.98 6.14
C VAL A 136 -8.58 -2.69 6.40
N GLU A 137 -9.01 -3.59 5.51
CA GLU A 137 -10.23 -4.42 5.71
C GLU A 137 -10.15 -5.25 6.99
N ARG A 138 -9.01 -5.93 7.20
CA ARG A 138 -8.78 -6.78 8.38
C ARG A 138 -8.43 -6.00 9.65
N GLN A 139 -8.44 -4.66 9.58
CA GLN A 139 -8.10 -3.76 10.70
C GLN A 139 -6.64 -3.88 11.21
N ALA A 140 -5.76 -4.48 10.44
CA ALA A 140 -4.32 -4.48 10.69
C ALA A 140 -3.70 -3.11 10.42
N LEU A 141 -4.32 -2.31 9.54
CA LEU A 141 -4.02 -0.89 9.30
C LEU A 141 -5.22 -0.03 9.61
N ASP A 142 -4.96 1.20 10.01
CA ASP A 142 -5.97 2.23 10.23
C ASP A 142 -6.33 2.92 8.92
N VAL A 143 -5.32 3.31 8.16
CA VAL A 143 -5.38 4.06 6.91
C VAL A 143 -4.32 3.52 5.97
N ALA A 144 -4.58 3.49 4.66
CA ALA A 144 -3.52 3.28 3.68
C ALA A 144 -3.61 4.32 2.56
N LEU A 145 -2.45 4.72 2.03
CA LEU A 145 -2.36 5.64 0.90
C LEU A 145 -2.09 4.85 -0.38
N ILE A 146 -3.03 4.95 -1.31
CA ILE A 146 -2.97 4.30 -2.61
C ILE A 146 -3.41 5.27 -3.71
N ALA A 147 -3.15 4.91 -4.96
CA ALA A 147 -3.69 5.65 -6.10
C ALA A 147 -5.19 5.36 -6.28
N ARG A 148 -5.96 6.35 -6.77
CA ARG A 148 -7.38 6.20 -7.11
C ARG A 148 -7.61 5.03 -8.06
N LYS A 149 -6.78 4.87 -9.08
CA LYS A 149 -6.88 3.76 -10.02
C LYS A 149 -6.75 2.40 -9.34
N SER A 150 -5.79 2.26 -8.41
CA SER A 150 -5.66 1.03 -7.61
C SER A 150 -6.92 0.77 -6.77
N HIS A 151 -7.51 1.80 -6.17
CA HIS A 151 -8.77 1.68 -5.43
C HIS A 151 -9.90 1.17 -6.34
N VAL A 152 -10.06 1.76 -7.54
CA VAL A 152 -11.09 1.34 -8.51
C VAL A 152 -10.83 -0.09 -9.00
N MET A 153 -9.58 -0.47 -9.24
CA MET A 153 -9.22 -1.85 -9.65
C MET A 153 -9.55 -2.88 -8.58
N ILE A 154 -9.36 -2.55 -7.30
CA ILE A 154 -9.57 -3.47 -6.18
C ILE A 154 -11.07 -3.59 -5.85
N TYR A 155 -11.79 -2.49 -5.82
CA TYR A 155 -13.15 -2.40 -5.27
C TYR A 155 -14.24 -2.13 -6.32
N GLY A 156 -13.87 -1.81 -7.56
CA GLY A 156 -14.79 -1.35 -8.60
C GLY A 156 -15.18 0.12 -8.44
N GLU A 157 -16.15 0.55 -9.23
CA GLU A 157 -16.64 1.93 -9.21
C GLU A 157 -17.29 2.32 -7.86
N PRO A 158 -17.31 3.63 -7.50
CA PRO A 158 -17.66 4.15 -6.16
C PRO A 158 -19.03 3.76 -5.61
N GLU A 159 -19.92 3.24 -6.45
CA GLU A 159 -21.29 2.89 -6.07
C GLU A 159 -21.37 1.73 -5.05
N LYS A 160 -20.35 0.91 -4.94
CA LYS A 160 -20.31 -0.25 -4.04
C LYS A 160 -19.76 0.01 -2.63
N ARG A 161 -19.33 1.22 -2.29
CA ARG A 161 -18.86 1.66 -0.96
C ARG A 161 -18.26 0.56 -0.05
N VAL A 162 -17.34 -0.23 -0.59
CA VAL A 162 -16.63 -1.24 0.22
C VAL A 162 -15.60 -0.56 1.10
N MET A 163 -14.93 0.47 0.57
CA MET A 163 -13.95 1.30 1.29
C MET A 163 -14.12 2.76 0.88
N ASP A 164 -13.95 3.68 1.81
CA ASP A 164 -13.95 5.11 1.53
C ASP A 164 -12.58 5.53 0.98
N PHE A 165 -12.60 6.43 0.00
CA PHE A 165 -11.39 7.03 -0.56
C PHE A 165 -11.43 8.56 -0.38
N THR A 166 -10.48 9.08 0.38
CA THR A 166 -10.32 10.53 0.61
C THR A 166 -9.12 11.04 -0.21
N PRO A 167 -9.32 11.87 -1.24
CA PRO A 167 -8.23 12.37 -2.08
C PRO A 167 -7.32 13.33 -1.30
N PHE A 168 -5.99 13.20 -1.47
CA PHE A 168 -5.00 14.02 -0.79
C PHE A 168 -4.29 14.96 -1.76
N TRP A 169 -3.70 14.43 -2.84
CA TRP A 169 -2.96 15.22 -3.82
C TRP A 169 -2.97 14.59 -5.22
N LEU A 170 -2.53 15.37 -6.20
CA LEU A 170 -2.22 14.94 -7.55
C LEU A 170 -0.70 14.87 -7.72
N GLU A 171 -0.22 13.84 -8.39
CA GLU A 171 1.19 13.63 -8.65
C GLU A 171 1.46 13.47 -10.14
N PRO A 172 2.28 14.37 -10.75
CA PRO A 172 2.70 14.24 -12.13
C PRO A 172 3.49 12.96 -12.39
N LEU A 173 3.37 12.46 -13.62
CA LEU A 173 4.15 11.33 -14.13
C LEU A 173 5.07 11.82 -15.25
N PHE A 174 6.25 11.24 -15.33
CA PHE A 174 7.27 11.52 -16.33
C PHE A 174 7.71 10.25 -17.03
N LEU A 175 8.17 10.37 -18.25
CA LEU A 175 9.01 9.36 -18.86
C LEU A 175 10.45 9.56 -18.37
N GLY A 176 10.99 8.57 -17.65
CA GLY A 176 12.37 8.54 -17.21
C GLY A 176 13.25 7.87 -18.25
N VAL A 177 14.34 8.52 -18.62
CA VAL A 177 15.37 8.03 -19.53
C VAL A 177 16.73 8.39 -18.97
N ARG A 178 17.81 7.75 -19.45
CA ARG A 178 19.17 8.19 -19.08
C ARG A 178 19.44 9.64 -19.56
N GLU A 179 20.33 10.34 -18.88
CA GLU A 179 20.82 11.63 -19.39
C GLU A 179 21.44 11.47 -20.78
N GLY A 180 21.19 12.45 -21.68
CA GLY A 180 21.65 12.43 -23.05
C GLY A 180 20.96 11.40 -23.95
N HIS A 181 19.85 10.80 -23.53
CA HIS A 181 19.00 9.97 -24.40
C HIS A 181 18.37 10.81 -25.51
N PRO A 182 18.21 10.32 -26.76
CA PRO A 182 17.61 11.10 -27.85
C PRO A 182 16.22 11.69 -27.52
N LEU A 183 15.40 10.99 -26.73
CA LEU A 183 14.09 11.49 -26.32
C LEU A 183 14.15 12.77 -25.47
N THR A 184 15.29 13.12 -24.90
CA THR A 184 15.46 14.38 -24.14
C THR A 184 15.41 15.63 -25.00
N GLU A 185 15.48 15.51 -26.34
CA GLU A 185 15.23 16.60 -27.26
C GLU A 185 13.77 17.07 -27.28
N HIS A 186 12.84 16.22 -26.81
CA HIS A 186 11.43 16.57 -26.68
C HIS A 186 11.17 17.31 -25.37
N ARG A 187 10.56 18.46 -25.43
CA ARG A 187 10.12 19.23 -24.25
C ARG A 187 9.00 18.53 -23.49
N GLU A 188 8.12 17.84 -24.20
CA GLU A 188 7.04 16.99 -23.71
C GLU A 188 6.74 15.90 -24.74
N LEU A 189 6.19 14.77 -24.32
CA LEU A 189 5.91 13.62 -25.19
C LEU A 189 4.50 13.08 -24.94
N PRO A 190 3.67 12.86 -25.99
CA PRO A 190 2.42 12.11 -25.84
C PRO A 190 2.72 10.65 -25.41
N ALA A 191 1.92 10.10 -24.51
CA ALA A 191 2.13 8.74 -24.00
C ALA A 191 2.16 7.68 -25.12
N ARG A 192 1.31 7.84 -26.15
CA ARG A 192 1.27 6.97 -27.34
C ARG A 192 2.54 6.98 -28.19
N ASN A 193 3.41 7.98 -28.02
CA ASN A 193 4.66 8.12 -28.75
C ASN A 193 5.87 7.53 -27.98
N VAL A 194 5.65 6.94 -26.81
CA VAL A 194 6.70 6.22 -26.08
C VAL A 194 7.09 4.99 -26.89
N PRO A 195 8.39 4.79 -27.20
CA PRO A 195 8.83 3.58 -27.88
C PRO A 195 8.56 2.35 -27.04
N GLU A 196 7.69 1.47 -27.54
CA GLU A 196 7.26 0.26 -26.80
C GLU A 196 8.43 -0.66 -26.52
N GLU A 197 9.32 -0.80 -27.48
CA GLU A 197 10.51 -1.65 -27.42
C GLU A 197 11.54 -1.22 -26.37
N LEU A 198 11.47 0.05 -25.92
CA LEU A 198 12.36 0.59 -24.89
C LEU A 198 11.67 0.68 -23.52
N LEU A 199 10.35 0.49 -23.46
CA LEU A 199 9.55 0.74 -22.25
C LEU A 199 9.61 -0.44 -21.28
N ILE A 200 10.29 -0.26 -20.17
CA ILE A 200 10.23 -1.18 -19.03
C ILE A 200 8.99 -0.83 -18.20
N ARG A 201 8.03 -1.77 -18.14
CA ARG A 201 6.79 -1.62 -17.37
C ARG A 201 6.94 -2.22 -16.00
N PHE A 202 6.41 -1.54 -15.02
CA PHE A 202 6.16 -2.14 -13.71
C PHE A 202 4.92 -3.02 -13.78
N SER A 203 4.89 -4.05 -12.93
CA SER A 203 3.67 -4.82 -12.69
C SER A 203 2.49 -3.88 -12.42
N VAL A 204 1.30 -4.26 -12.88
CA VAL A 204 0.00 -3.55 -12.87
C VAL A 204 -0.39 -2.92 -11.52
N SER A 205 0.36 -3.19 -10.46
CA SER A 205 0.04 -2.82 -9.08
C SER A 205 0.26 -1.36 -8.70
N PHE A 206 0.89 -0.53 -9.55
CA PHE A 206 1.27 0.84 -9.16
C PHE A 206 0.21 1.92 -9.44
N GLY A 207 -0.88 1.57 -10.15
CA GLY A 207 -2.03 2.45 -10.33
C GLY A 207 -1.73 3.73 -11.11
N TYR A 208 -0.97 3.64 -12.19
CA TYR A 208 -0.77 4.76 -13.12
C TYR A 208 -1.95 4.87 -14.09
N ASP A 209 -2.60 6.02 -14.15
CA ASP A 209 -3.71 6.26 -15.09
C ASP A 209 -3.26 6.24 -16.56
N LEU A 210 -1.99 6.47 -16.81
CA LEU A 210 -1.38 6.52 -18.15
C LEU A 210 -1.29 5.15 -18.83
N GLU A 211 -1.49 4.03 -18.12
CA GLU A 211 -1.35 2.69 -18.72
C GLU A 211 -2.29 2.43 -19.89
N SER A 212 -3.46 3.09 -19.92
CA SER A 212 -4.41 3.01 -21.04
C SER A 212 -3.95 3.73 -22.30
N ASP A 213 -3.11 4.76 -22.16
CA ASP A 213 -2.65 5.62 -23.26
C ASP A 213 -1.25 5.22 -23.76
N LEU A 214 -0.57 4.32 -23.03
CA LEU A 214 0.70 3.74 -23.45
C LEU A 214 0.48 2.68 -24.53
N PRO A 215 1.46 2.51 -25.45
CA PRO A 215 1.41 1.44 -26.43
C PRO A 215 1.12 0.09 -25.80
N THR A 216 0.18 -0.67 -26.33
CA THR A 216 -0.14 -2.02 -25.82
C THR A 216 0.99 -2.97 -26.23
N PRO A 217 1.50 -3.84 -25.31
CA PRO A 217 2.51 -4.81 -25.67
C PRO A 217 2.01 -5.68 -26.84
N SER A 218 2.73 -5.69 -27.96
CA SER A 218 2.51 -6.70 -28.98
C SER A 218 2.94 -8.06 -28.43
N SER A 219 2.26 -9.14 -28.82
CA SER A 219 2.60 -10.50 -28.38
C SER A 219 4.06 -10.87 -28.70
N ASP A 220 4.68 -10.17 -29.63
CA ASP A 220 6.05 -10.40 -30.11
C ASP A 220 7.09 -9.49 -29.41
N SER A 221 6.68 -8.42 -28.73
CA SER A 221 7.60 -7.45 -28.11
C SER A 221 8.15 -7.86 -26.74
N ALA A 222 7.65 -8.93 -26.16
CA ALA A 222 8.16 -9.47 -24.89
C ALA A 222 9.64 -9.94 -24.95
N GLU A 223 10.21 -10.09 -26.15
CA GLU A 223 11.60 -10.53 -26.34
C GLU A 223 12.61 -9.40 -26.57
N THR A 224 12.17 -8.13 -26.72
CA THR A 224 13.00 -7.10 -27.37
C THR A 224 13.97 -6.38 -26.45
N VAL A 225 13.78 -6.33 -25.13
CA VAL A 225 14.68 -5.60 -24.20
C VAL A 225 15.59 -6.54 -23.39
N GLY A 226 15.52 -7.85 -23.58
CA GLY A 226 16.45 -8.83 -22.97
C GLY A 226 16.43 -8.90 -21.44
N ILE A 227 15.58 -8.13 -20.75
CA ILE A 227 15.47 -8.10 -19.29
C ILE A 227 14.01 -8.18 -18.87
N ASP A 228 13.67 -9.28 -18.20
CA ASP A 228 12.38 -9.41 -17.52
C ASP A 228 12.52 -8.88 -16.08
N VAL A 229 12.08 -7.64 -15.87
CA VAL A 229 12.12 -6.95 -14.57
C VAL A 229 10.79 -6.99 -13.83
N ARG A 230 9.88 -7.90 -14.18
CA ARG A 230 8.53 -8.02 -13.59
C ARG A 230 8.51 -8.16 -12.07
N SER A 231 9.61 -8.59 -11.46
CA SER A 231 9.76 -8.72 -10.02
C SER A 231 10.73 -7.70 -9.39
N ALA A 232 11.28 -6.78 -10.18
CA ALA A 232 12.25 -5.82 -9.69
C ALA A 232 11.57 -4.70 -8.88
N ARG A 233 12.28 -4.20 -7.87
CA ARG A 233 11.88 -3.00 -7.15
C ARG A 233 11.99 -1.78 -8.06
N PHE A 234 11.20 -0.75 -7.80
CA PHE A 234 11.13 0.49 -8.56
C PHE A 234 12.53 1.11 -8.79
N GLU A 235 13.31 1.24 -7.73
CA GLU A 235 14.66 1.80 -7.78
C GLU A 235 15.62 0.95 -8.63
N THR A 236 15.44 -0.37 -8.66
CA THR A 236 16.26 -1.26 -9.50
C THR A 236 16.04 -0.96 -10.98
N VAL A 237 14.78 -0.79 -11.39
CA VAL A 237 14.45 -0.43 -12.78
C VAL A 237 14.97 0.96 -13.11
N CYS A 238 14.80 1.95 -12.24
CA CYS A 238 15.30 3.30 -12.47
C CYS A 238 16.84 3.34 -12.62
N ARG A 239 17.57 2.56 -11.80
CA ARG A 239 19.04 2.42 -11.94
C ARG A 239 19.44 1.72 -13.25
N HIS A 240 18.67 0.75 -13.71
CA HIS A 240 18.91 0.11 -15.00
C HIS A 240 18.68 1.09 -16.15
N VAL A 241 17.57 1.86 -16.12
CA VAL A 241 17.25 2.89 -17.12
C VAL A 241 18.34 3.96 -17.19
N ALA A 242 18.89 4.37 -16.05
CA ALA A 242 20.01 5.33 -16.01
C ALA A 242 21.27 4.88 -16.74
N GLN A 243 21.42 3.59 -17.03
CA GLN A 243 22.62 2.98 -17.65
C GLN A 243 22.33 2.28 -18.98
N SER A 244 21.12 2.46 -19.56
CA SER A 244 20.70 1.83 -20.80
C SER A 244 19.90 2.79 -21.67
N ASP A 245 19.51 2.35 -22.87
CA ASP A 245 18.60 3.12 -23.74
C ASP A 245 17.12 2.81 -23.44
N ALA A 246 16.83 2.08 -22.38
CA ALA A 246 15.47 1.83 -21.91
C ALA A 246 14.83 3.08 -21.32
N CYS A 247 13.49 3.08 -21.24
CA CYS A 247 12.72 4.10 -20.56
C CYS A 247 11.70 3.47 -19.59
N THR A 248 11.21 4.25 -18.64
CA THR A 248 10.18 3.82 -17.71
C THR A 248 9.34 5.00 -17.23
N ILE A 249 8.17 4.73 -16.63
CA ILE A 249 7.35 5.77 -16.03
C ILE A 249 7.83 6.04 -14.61
N ILE A 250 8.06 7.31 -14.30
CA ILE A 250 8.55 7.77 -13.00
C ILE A 250 7.59 8.83 -12.45
N ASN A 251 7.17 8.67 -11.22
CA ASN A 251 6.34 9.64 -10.52
C ASN A 251 7.19 10.82 -10.00
N ALA A 252 6.57 12.00 -9.87
CA ALA A 252 7.26 13.25 -9.56
C ALA A 252 8.06 13.21 -8.25
N ILE A 253 7.52 12.60 -7.20
CA ILE A 253 8.22 12.46 -5.90
C ILE A 253 9.55 11.72 -6.08
N ALA A 254 9.54 10.60 -6.81
CA ALA A 254 10.75 9.84 -7.09
C ALA A 254 11.69 10.59 -8.04
N ALA A 255 11.15 11.24 -9.07
CA ALA A 255 11.94 12.04 -10.01
C ALA A 255 12.73 13.13 -9.31
N MET A 256 12.10 13.87 -8.39
CA MET A 256 12.77 14.90 -7.59
C MET A 256 13.88 14.32 -6.70
N GLN A 257 13.66 13.14 -6.11
CA GLN A 257 14.68 12.49 -5.31
C GLN A 257 15.86 12.01 -6.17
N PHE A 258 15.58 11.36 -7.30
CA PHE A 258 16.62 10.90 -8.21
C PHE A 258 17.46 12.05 -8.80
N LYS A 259 16.83 13.20 -9.03
CA LYS A 259 17.54 14.42 -9.44
C LYS A 259 18.49 14.91 -8.34
N ARG A 260 18.07 14.94 -7.08
CA ARG A 260 18.92 15.29 -5.92
C ARG A 260 20.08 14.30 -5.73
N ASP A 261 19.79 13.00 -5.93
CA ASP A 261 20.77 11.92 -5.78
C ASP A 261 21.70 11.79 -7.00
N ASN A 262 21.48 12.61 -8.04
CA ASN A 262 22.24 12.60 -9.30
C ASN A 262 22.33 11.22 -9.93
N LEU A 263 21.16 10.56 -10.07
CA LEU A 263 21.08 9.18 -10.56
C LEU A 263 21.40 9.04 -12.06
N GLY A 264 21.60 10.13 -12.79
CA GLY A 264 21.86 10.12 -14.24
C GLY A 264 20.58 9.91 -15.06
N LEU A 265 19.43 10.34 -14.55
CA LEU A 265 18.13 10.27 -15.21
C LEU A 265 17.66 11.67 -15.64
N ALA A 266 17.10 11.74 -16.84
CA ALA A 266 16.30 12.85 -17.35
C ALA A 266 14.81 12.47 -17.31
N PHE A 267 13.96 13.48 -17.10
CA PHE A 267 12.52 13.32 -16.91
C PHE A 267 11.77 14.13 -17.96
N ILE A 268 11.01 13.48 -18.82
CA ILE A 268 10.26 14.09 -19.90
C ILE A 268 8.78 14.10 -19.50
N PRO A 269 8.14 15.28 -19.41
CA PRO A 269 6.71 15.37 -19.09
C PRO A 269 5.86 14.74 -20.18
N PHE A 270 4.74 14.13 -19.80
CA PHE A 270 3.73 13.73 -20.77
C PHE A 270 2.83 14.92 -21.14
N SER A 271 2.49 15.03 -22.44
CA SER A 271 1.59 16.07 -22.94
C SER A 271 0.10 15.74 -22.77
N ASP A 272 -0.23 14.48 -22.45
CA ASP A 272 -1.60 14.00 -22.32
C ASP A 272 -2.23 14.41 -20.99
N ALA A 273 -3.57 14.50 -20.95
CA ALA A 273 -4.31 14.87 -19.75
C ALA A 273 -4.25 13.81 -18.63
N GLY A 274 -3.93 12.55 -18.98
CA GLY A 274 -3.81 11.41 -18.06
C GLY A 274 -2.48 11.33 -17.30
N ASN A 275 -1.63 12.35 -17.38
CA ASN A 275 -0.28 12.36 -16.78
C ASN A 275 -0.26 12.58 -15.26
N LEU A 276 -1.39 12.49 -14.60
CA LEU A 276 -1.53 12.73 -13.17
C LEU A 276 -2.02 11.48 -12.44
N ARG A 277 -1.33 11.12 -11.38
CA ARG A 277 -1.76 10.10 -10.44
C ARG A 277 -2.49 10.76 -9.27
N GLU A 278 -3.74 10.40 -9.04
CA GLU A 278 -4.50 10.84 -7.86
C GLU A 278 -4.18 9.93 -6.67
N LEU A 279 -3.61 10.48 -5.61
CA LEU A 279 -3.27 9.80 -4.38
C LEU A 279 -4.26 10.18 -3.28
N GLY A 280 -4.65 9.19 -2.48
CA GLY A 280 -5.56 9.41 -1.37
C GLY A 280 -5.51 8.31 -0.32
N ALA A 281 -6.19 8.58 0.78
CA ALA A 281 -6.34 7.66 1.88
C ALA A 281 -7.53 6.73 1.66
N ILE A 282 -7.35 5.44 1.83
CA ILE A 282 -8.44 4.48 1.99
C ILE A 282 -8.67 4.19 3.46
N THR A 283 -9.93 4.15 3.85
CA THR A 283 -10.39 3.79 5.18
C THR A 283 -11.61 2.89 5.08
N ARG A 284 -11.90 2.16 6.15
CA ARG A 284 -13.18 1.47 6.26
C ARG A 284 -14.33 2.48 6.33
N PRO A 285 -15.51 2.13 5.84
CA PRO A 285 -16.71 2.90 6.14
C PRO A 285 -16.85 3.09 7.66
N GLU A 286 -17.30 4.26 8.08
CA GLU A 286 -17.48 4.59 9.50
C GLU A 286 -16.19 4.47 10.35
N TYR A 287 -15.04 4.79 9.75
CA TYR A 287 -13.79 4.81 10.51
C TYR A 287 -13.85 5.81 11.65
N SER A 288 -13.77 5.30 12.88
CA SER A 288 -14.02 6.11 14.11
C SER A 288 -13.05 7.27 14.32
N ARG A 289 -11.84 7.20 13.73
CA ARG A 289 -10.80 8.25 13.80
C ARG A 289 -10.72 9.07 12.51
N PHE A 290 -11.81 9.21 11.78
CA PHE A 290 -11.82 9.93 10.50
C PHE A 290 -11.32 11.38 10.64
N ALA A 291 -11.51 12.03 11.78
CA ALA A 291 -10.95 13.33 12.09
C ALA A 291 -9.41 13.41 11.95
N VAL A 292 -8.69 12.30 12.15
CA VAL A 292 -7.25 12.23 11.90
C VAL A 292 -6.97 12.33 10.40
N VAL A 293 -7.73 11.60 9.57
CA VAL A 293 -7.61 11.64 8.11
C VAL A 293 -7.92 13.03 7.55
N GLU A 294 -8.97 13.67 8.09
CA GLU A 294 -9.30 15.05 7.71
C GLU A 294 -8.22 16.06 8.11
N ALA A 295 -7.61 15.89 9.28
CA ALA A 295 -6.49 16.73 9.69
C ALA A 295 -5.28 16.54 8.79
N MET A 296 -4.94 15.29 8.43
CA MET A 296 -3.89 14.97 7.45
C MET A 296 -4.21 15.61 6.10
N GLN A 297 -5.45 15.48 5.61
CA GLN A 297 -5.88 16.06 4.34
C GLN A 297 -5.70 17.59 4.34
N ARG A 298 -6.17 18.28 5.39
CA ARG A 298 -6.01 19.75 5.51
C ARG A 298 -4.55 20.17 5.53
N TYR A 299 -3.71 19.45 6.26
CA TYR A 299 -2.26 19.71 6.30
C TYR A 299 -1.63 19.56 4.91
N ILE A 300 -1.92 18.46 4.24
CA ILE A 300 -1.39 18.15 2.90
C ILE A 300 -1.87 19.19 1.86
N GLN A 301 -3.12 19.65 1.96
CA GLN A 301 -3.61 20.70 1.07
C GLN A 301 -2.91 22.04 1.27
N ALA A 302 -2.49 22.35 2.49
CA ALA A 302 -1.75 23.58 2.81
C ALA A 302 -0.24 23.45 2.48
N ALA A 303 0.33 22.27 2.64
CA ALA A 303 1.76 21.98 2.44
C ALA A 303 1.93 20.60 1.75
N PRO A 304 1.61 20.49 0.45
CA PRO A 304 1.70 19.21 -0.25
C PRO A 304 3.12 18.69 -0.30
N PRO A 305 3.32 17.36 -0.40
CA PRO A 305 4.65 16.78 -0.55
C PRO A 305 5.38 17.38 -1.76
N PRO A 306 6.71 17.54 -1.69
CA PRO A 306 7.49 18.07 -2.80
C PRO A 306 7.23 17.29 -4.10
N GLY A 307 7.02 18.01 -5.20
CA GLY A 307 6.71 17.40 -6.52
C GLY A 307 5.24 17.04 -6.72
N THR A 308 4.36 17.36 -5.76
CA THR A 308 2.92 17.10 -5.88
C THR A 308 2.11 18.39 -5.91
N LEU A 309 0.83 18.25 -6.24
CA LEU A 309 -0.09 19.37 -6.42
C LEU A 309 -1.32 19.16 -5.54
N PRO A 310 -1.90 20.23 -4.96
CA PRO A 310 -3.17 20.12 -4.26
C PRO A 310 -4.26 19.52 -5.17
N PHE A 311 -5.12 18.69 -4.60
CA PHE A 311 -6.18 18.01 -5.36
C PHE A 311 -7.09 18.96 -6.16
N ALA A 312 -7.30 20.18 -5.69
CA ALA A 312 -8.15 21.19 -6.34
C ALA A 312 -7.54 21.81 -7.63
N SER A 313 -6.29 21.50 -7.96
CA SER A 313 -5.49 22.22 -8.97
C SER A 313 -5.30 21.45 -10.29
N ARG A 314 -6.25 20.60 -10.71
CA ARG A 314 -6.09 19.78 -11.94
C ARG A 314 -5.71 20.57 -13.20
N GLU A 315 -6.26 21.77 -13.41
CA GLU A 315 -5.92 22.61 -14.58
C GLU A 315 -4.51 23.21 -14.48
N GLN A 316 -4.02 23.51 -13.28
CA GLN A 316 -2.67 24.02 -13.03
C GLN A 316 -1.61 22.91 -13.05
N ALA A 317 -2.02 21.67 -12.92
CA ALA A 317 -1.13 20.52 -12.80
C ALA A 317 -0.21 20.32 -14.00
N ARG A 318 -0.71 20.57 -15.22
CA ARG A 318 0.08 20.43 -16.45
C ARG A 318 1.20 21.45 -16.54
N ALA A 319 0.91 22.71 -16.24
CA ALA A 319 1.92 23.77 -16.26
C ALA A 319 3.02 23.53 -15.21
N SER A 320 2.63 23.06 -14.04
CA SER A 320 3.57 22.71 -12.95
C SER A 320 4.44 21.50 -13.29
N ALA A 321 3.90 20.45 -13.94
CA ALA A 321 4.68 19.28 -14.36
C ALA A 321 5.80 19.68 -15.33
N ILE A 322 5.50 20.55 -16.29
CA ILE A 322 6.51 21.06 -17.24
C ILE A 322 7.57 21.90 -16.51
N ALA A 323 7.19 22.75 -15.56
CA ALA A 323 8.13 23.54 -14.79
C ALA A 323 9.06 22.65 -13.94
N MET A 324 8.53 21.62 -13.26
CA MET A 324 9.32 20.66 -12.47
C MET A 324 10.34 19.87 -13.29
N ALA A 325 10.06 19.60 -14.55
CA ALA A 325 10.98 18.90 -15.44
C ALA A 325 12.14 19.78 -15.92
N LEU A 326 11.90 21.11 -16.00
CA LEU A 326 12.86 22.09 -16.51
C LEU A 326 13.78 22.68 -15.41
N GLU A 327 13.34 22.66 -14.13
CA GLU A 327 14.16 23.00 -12.96
C GLU A 327 15.02 21.82 -12.50
#